data_15d9b8ecd8730eee160a4a05cd20cbe9
#
_entry.id   15d9b8ecd8730eee160a4a05cd20cbe9
#
_cell.length_a   1.000
_cell.length_b   1.000
_cell.length_c   1.000
_cell.angle_alpha   90.00
_cell.angle_beta   90.00
_cell.angle_gamma   90.00
#
_symmetry.space_group_name_H-M   'P 1'
#
loop_
_entity.id
_entity.type
_entity.pdbx_description
1 polymer ?
#
loop_
_entity_poly.entity_id
_entity_poly.type
_entity_poly.pdbx_seq_one_letter_code
_entity_poly.pdbx_strand_id
1 'polypeptide(L)'
;DPEMSRGLGDVYKRQGICNRLDRNTSGIVAAGKTMNGLQKLSAHFKDRTLNKYYICIVKGEITKRQLVNGYLKKDHSCNRVTIYKQLPDDILSDKNMPANDKNTDKSEYMPIETEYVPVVSNGRITLLKIHLITGRSHQIRAHLASLSHPLAGDYKYGDASFNQYFADKYFCRNQMLHSYEIDIPDMNIHVHTDIPASFINVLKGEQIWQPGIPEVLEALH
;
A
#
# COMPACT_ATOMS: atom_id res chain seq x y z
N ASP A 1 -36.61 -10.24 22.28
CA ASP A 1 -36.97 -10.02 20.86
C ASP A 1 -35.80 -10.41 19.97
N PRO A 2 -35.87 -11.49 19.13
CA PRO A 2 -34.72 -12.00 18.36
C PRO A 2 -34.27 -11.05 17.26
N GLU A 3 -35.04 -10.06 16.88
CA GLU A 3 -34.67 -9.10 15.83
C GLU A 3 -33.75 -7.99 16.29
N MET A 4 -33.81 -7.60 17.58
CA MET A 4 -32.89 -6.55 18.11
C MET A 4 -31.45 -7.05 18.28
N SER A 5 -31.23 -8.36 18.45
CA SER A 5 -29.90 -8.92 18.65
C SER A 5 -29.11 -9.06 17.33
N ARG A 6 -29.78 -9.17 16.18
CA ARG A 6 -29.12 -9.28 14.87
C ARG A 6 -28.58 -7.93 14.35
N GLY A 7 -29.27 -6.83 14.63
CA GLY A 7 -28.86 -5.51 14.20
C GLY A 7 -27.63 -4.96 14.93
N LEU A 8 -27.55 -5.19 16.24
CA LEU A 8 -26.42 -4.73 17.06
C LEU A 8 -25.13 -5.50 16.78
N GLY A 9 -25.21 -6.81 16.52
CA GLY A 9 -24.05 -7.63 16.20
C GLY A 9 -23.40 -7.27 14.85
N ASP A 10 -24.18 -6.89 13.85
CA ASP A 10 -23.67 -6.48 12.54
C ASP A 10 -23.08 -5.06 12.56
N VAL A 11 -23.64 -4.16 13.33
CA VAL A 11 -23.12 -2.80 13.53
C VAL A 11 -21.77 -2.85 14.26
N TYR A 12 -21.62 -3.69 15.29
CA TYR A 12 -20.34 -3.87 15.98
C TYR A 12 -19.27 -4.51 15.09
N LYS A 13 -19.61 -5.50 14.27
CA LYS A 13 -18.66 -6.17 13.37
C LYS A 13 -18.13 -5.24 12.26
N ARG A 14 -18.95 -4.28 11.79
CA ARG A 14 -18.52 -3.31 10.77
C ARG A 14 -17.76 -2.11 11.33
N GLN A 15 -17.97 -1.77 12.59
CA GLN A 15 -17.36 -0.60 13.24
C GLN A 15 -16.02 -0.90 13.92
N GLY A 16 -15.67 -2.17 14.12
CA GLY A 16 -14.42 -2.55 14.77
C GLY A 16 -13.14 -2.32 13.97
N ILE A 17 -13.20 -2.35 12.63
CA ILE A 17 -12.03 -2.30 11.75
C ILE A 17 -11.77 -0.85 11.30
N CYS A 18 -10.53 -0.36 11.51
CA CYS A 18 -10.14 1.02 11.24
C CYS A 18 -9.39 1.21 9.92
N ASN A 19 -8.80 0.15 9.36
CA ASN A 19 -8.13 0.18 8.07
C ASN A 19 -8.55 -0.99 7.19
N ARG A 20 -8.19 -0.90 5.93
CA ARG A 20 -8.39 -1.98 4.96
C ARG A 20 -7.10 -2.26 4.22
N LEU A 21 -6.92 -3.49 3.82
CA LEU A 21 -5.89 -3.92 2.88
C LEU A 21 -6.52 -4.20 1.52
N ASP A 22 -5.74 -4.11 0.46
CA ASP A 22 -6.15 -4.58 -0.86
C ASP A 22 -6.37 -6.10 -0.83
N ARG A 23 -7.20 -6.60 -1.73
CA ARG A 23 -7.36 -8.04 -1.90
C ARG A 23 -5.99 -8.68 -2.13
N ASN A 24 -5.70 -9.75 -1.41
CA ASN A 24 -4.43 -10.49 -1.43
C ASN A 24 -3.20 -9.75 -0.83
N THR A 25 -3.38 -8.57 -0.25
CA THR A 25 -2.35 -7.96 0.61
C THR A 25 -2.50 -8.53 2.01
N SER A 26 -1.42 -9.00 2.59
CA SER A 26 -1.36 -9.50 3.97
C SER A 26 -0.88 -8.43 4.95
N GLY A 27 -0.93 -8.73 6.25
CA GLY A 27 -0.35 -7.89 7.29
C GLY A 27 -1.36 -7.27 8.25
N ILE A 28 -0.99 -6.15 8.85
CA ILE A 28 -1.67 -5.55 9.99
C ILE A 28 -3.01 -4.95 9.61
N VAL A 29 -4.05 -5.39 10.32
CA VAL A 29 -5.38 -4.78 10.35
C VAL A 29 -5.66 -4.32 11.78
N ALA A 30 -5.96 -3.05 11.95
CA ALA A 30 -6.23 -2.43 13.24
C ALA A 30 -7.74 -2.38 13.52
N ALA A 31 -8.12 -2.70 14.75
CA ALA A 31 -9.51 -2.66 15.21
C ALA A 31 -9.62 -2.12 16.62
N GLY A 32 -10.68 -1.35 16.88
CA GLY A 32 -11.00 -0.88 18.24
C GLY A 32 -11.85 -1.88 19.01
N LYS A 33 -11.42 -2.27 20.22
CA LYS A 33 -12.20 -3.15 21.12
C LYS A 33 -13.35 -2.41 21.84
N THR A 34 -13.25 -1.09 21.96
CA THR A 34 -14.25 -0.22 22.59
C THR A 34 -14.63 0.90 21.65
N MET A 35 -15.80 1.52 21.83
CA MET A 35 -16.23 2.66 21.02
C MET A 35 -15.24 3.83 21.08
N ASN A 36 -14.71 4.15 22.25
CA ASN A 36 -13.70 5.19 22.41
C ASN A 36 -12.39 4.83 21.70
N GLY A 37 -11.90 3.59 21.85
CA GLY A 37 -10.71 3.11 21.13
C GLY A 37 -10.90 3.11 19.62
N LEU A 38 -12.08 2.68 19.15
CA LEU A 38 -12.45 2.71 17.74
C LEU A 38 -12.44 4.14 17.17
N GLN A 39 -13.08 5.08 17.88
CA GLN A 39 -13.16 6.48 17.44
C GLN A 39 -11.76 7.13 17.37
N LYS A 40 -10.94 6.97 18.42
CA LYS A 40 -9.58 7.48 18.45
C LYS A 40 -8.74 6.90 17.32
N LEU A 41 -8.74 5.57 17.18
CA LEU A 41 -7.96 4.89 16.15
C LEU A 41 -8.41 5.28 14.74
N SER A 42 -9.73 5.35 14.50
CA SER A 42 -10.28 5.78 13.21
C SER A 42 -9.93 7.23 12.87
N ALA A 43 -9.84 8.11 13.87
CA ALA A 43 -9.39 9.50 13.67
C ALA A 43 -7.94 9.53 13.17
N HIS A 44 -7.01 8.79 13.79
CA HIS A 44 -5.62 8.69 13.33
C HIS A 44 -5.50 8.21 11.88
N PHE A 45 -6.30 7.20 11.48
CA PHE A 45 -6.32 6.73 10.09
C PHE A 45 -6.87 7.78 9.12
N LYS A 46 -7.94 8.51 9.51
CA LYS A 46 -8.58 9.55 8.70
C LYS A 46 -7.69 10.77 8.55
N ASP A 47 -7.11 11.23 9.66
CA ASP A 47 -6.32 12.46 9.72
C ASP A 47 -4.85 12.23 9.34
N ARG A 48 -4.47 10.96 9.13
CA ARG A 48 -3.12 10.52 8.73
C ARG A 48 -2.03 10.93 9.73
N THR A 49 -2.35 10.85 11.01
CA THR A 49 -1.43 11.13 12.12
C THR A 49 -0.71 9.86 12.61
N LEU A 50 -0.71 8.81 11.81
CA LEU A 50 -0.02 7.56 12.05
C LEU A 50 0.87 7.19 10.87
N ASN A 51 1.94 6.44 11.16
CA ASN A 51 2.84 5.91 10.14
C ASN A 51 2.45 4.48 9.76
N LYS A 52 2.49 4.19 8.46
CA LYS A 52 2.22 2.86 7.90
C LYS A 52 3.39 2.44 7.04
N TYR A 53 3.99 1.33 7.42
CA TYR A 53 5.08 0.76 6.65
C TYR A 53 4.66 -0.58 6.05
N TYR A 54 5.06 -0.76 4.82
CA TYR A 54 4.84 -2.00 4.07
C TYR A 54 6.20 -2.55 3.64
N ILE A 55 6.27 -3.84 3.42
CA ILE A 55 7.36 -4.47 2.67
C ILE A 55 6.82 -5.01 1.37
N CYS A 56 7.62 -4.92 0.31
CA CYS A 56 7.29 -5.49 -0.99
C CYS A 56 8.54 -5.94 -1.75
N ILE A 57 8.34 -6.89 -2.66
CA ILE A 57 9.38 -7.31 -3.61
C ILE A 57 8.99 -6.79 -4.98
N VAL A 58 9.90 -6.03 -5.61
CA VAL A 58 9.69 -5.40 -6.89
C VAL A 58 10.68 -5.91 -7.95
N LYS A 59 10.33 -5.75 -9.22
CA LYS A 59 11.18 -5.99 -10.37
C LYS A 59 12.28 -4.95 -10.46
N GLY A 60 13.51 -5.40 -10.76
CA GLY A 60 14.66 -4.55 -11.03
C GLY A 60 15.37 -4.06 -9.78
N GLU A 61 16.41 -3.28 -10.01
CA GLU A 61 17.27 -2.75 -8.98
C GLU A 61 16.83 -1.33 -8.57
N ILE A 62 16.68 -1.13 -7.27
CA ILE A 62 16.51 0.18 -6.65
C ILE A 62 17.61 0.31 -5.59
N THR A 63 18.44 1.34 -5.72
CA THR A 63 19.64 1.52 -4.88
C THR A 63 19.54 2.69 -3.89
N LYS A 64 18.53 3.57 -4.05
CA LYS A 64 18.41 4.80 -3.27
C LYS A 64 17.03 4.94 -2.66
N ARG A 65 16.99 5.48 -1.42
CA ARG A 65 15.75 5.99 -0.82
C ARG A 65 15.18 7.12 -1.67
N GLN A 66 13.89 7.11 -1.89
CA GLN A 66 13.19 8.18 -2.62
C GLN A 66 11.81 8.43 -2.02
N LEU A 67 11.48 9.71 -1.92
CA LEU A 67 10.12 10.19 -1.74
C LEU A 67 9.56 10.53 -3.11
N VAL A 68 8.51 9.86 -3.52
CA VAL A 68 7.87 10.04 -4.83
C VAL A 68 6.46 10.57 -4.66
N ASN A 69 6.16 11.59 -5.44
CA ASN A 69 4.87 12.27 -5.46
C ASN A 69 4.20 12.07 -6.81
N GLY A 70 2.89 12.23 -6.83
CA GLY A 70 2.10 12.16 -8.06
C GLY A 70 0.62 12.37 -7.80
N TYR A 71 -0.16 12.09 -8.82
CA TYR A 71 -1.61 12.13 -8.75
C TYR A 71 -2.18 10.78 -9.17
N LEU A 72 -3.20 10.34 -8.46
CA LEU A 72 -3.89 9.08 -8.71
C LEU A 72 -5.30 9.40 -9.18
N LYS A 73 -5.65 8.88 -10.37
CA LYS A 73 -7.03 8.88 -10.87
C LYS A 73 -7.57 7.46 -10.86
N LYS A 74 -8.77 7.28 -10.29
CA LYS A 74 -9.41 5.97 -10.20
C LYS A 74 -10.45 5.80 -11.31
N ASP A 75 -10.31 4.75 -12.08
CA ASP A 75 -11.37 4.24 -12.93
C ASP A 75 -12.26 3.29 -12.12
N HIS A 76 -13.49 3.70 -11.90
CA HIS A 76 -14.47 2.94 -11.12
C HIS A 76 -15.04 1.75 -11.90
N SER A 77 -15.07 1.79 -13.24
CA SER A 77 -15.63 0.74 -14.08
C SER A 77 -14.82 -0.57 -14.01
N CYS A 78 -13.48 -0.45 -14.04
CA CYS A 78 -12.56 -1.59 -13.96
C CYS A 78 -11.82 -1.68 -12.61
N ASN A 79 -12.17 -0.80 -11.66
CA ASN A 79 -11.51 -0.69 -10.34
C ASN A 79 -9.98 -0.60 -10.46
N ARG A 80 -9.49 0.13 -11.47
CA ARG A 80 -8.06 0.37 -11.74
C ARG A 80 -7.70 1.81 -11.41
N VAL A 81 -6.43 2.06 -11.09
CA VAL A 81 -5.93 3.42 -10.91
C VAL A 81 -4.81 3.70 -11.89
N THR A 82 -4.73 4.95 -12.34
CA THR A 82 -3.65 5.47 -13.18
C THR A 82 -2.89 6.52 -12.40
N ILE A 83 -1.57 6.51 -12.54
CA ILE A 83 -0.68 7.46 -11.87
C ILE A 83 -0.19 8.48 -12.89
N TYR A 84 -0.24 9.74 -12.49
CA TYR A 84 0.26 10.90 -13.23
C TYR A 84 1.36 11.57 -12.40
N LYS A 85 2.49 11.86 -13.03
CA LYS A 85 3.60 12.60 -12.37
C LYS A 85 3.22 14.05 -12.11
N GLN A 86 2.44 14.62 -13.04
CA GLN A 86 1.89 15.99 -12.98
C GLN A 86 0.43 15.94 -13.41
N LEU A 87 -0.32 16.93 -13.01
CA LEU A 87 -1.69 17.07 -13.52
C LEU A 87 -1.64 17.29 -15.04
N PRO A 88 -2.54 16.69 -15.83
CA PRO A 88 -2.65 16.93 -17.27
C PRO A 88 -2.84 18.42 -17.59
N ASP A 89 -2.29 18.87 -18.72
CA ASP A 89 -2.28 20.30 -19.10
C ASP A 89 -3.67 20.88 -19.30
N ASP A 90 -4.62 20.08 -19.75
CA ASP A 90 -6.04 20.43 -19.87
C ASP A 90 -6.67 20.77 -18.51
N ILE A 91 -6.21 20.11 -17.44
CA ILE A 91 -6.62 20.39 -16.05
C ILE A 91 -5.92 21.63 -15.48
N LEU A 92 -4.68 21.91 -15.92
CA LEU A 92 -3.89 23.06 -15.45
C LEU A 92 -4.27 24.37 -16.15
N SER A 93 -4.67 24.32 -17.42
CA SER A 93 -4.98 25.48 -18.26
C SER A 93 -6.31 26.14 -17.94
N ASP A 94 -7.15 25.50 -17.14
CA ASP A 94 -8.51 25.92 -16.89
C ASP A 94 -8.63 26.99 -15.80
N LYS A 95 -8.04 28.18 -16.07
CA LYS A 95 -8.20 29.36 -15.19
C LYS A 95 -9.58 30.05 -15.34
N ASN A 96 -10.39 29.69 -16.32
CA ASN A 96 -11.61 30.43 -16.71
C ASN A 96 -12.86 29.56 -16.96
N MET A 97 -12.95 28.35 -16.45
CA MET A 97 -14.18 27.56 -16.66
C MET A 97 -15.27 27.90 -15.64
N PRO A 98 -16.50 28.09 -16.10
CA PRO A 98 -17.66 28.25 -15.21
C PRO A 98 -17.88 26.94 -14.43
N ALA A 99 -18.29 27.07 -13.16
CA ALA A 99 -18.44 26.00 -12.17
C ALA A 99 -19.39 24.85 -12.54
N ASN A 100 -19.85 24.76 -13.80
CA ASN A 100 -20.87 23.83 -14.25
C ASN A 100 -20.45 22.80 -15.33
N ASP A 101 -19.18 22.79 -15.77
CA ASP A 101 -18.76 21.76 -16.72
C ASP A 101 -18.20 20.53 -15.98
N LYS A 102 -19.03 19.47 -15.93
CA LYS A 102 -18.76 18.22 -15.19
C LYS A 102 -17.69 17.33 -15.83
N ASN A 103 -17.00 17.75 -16.89
CA ASN A 103 -16.13 16.86 -17.66
C ASN A 103 -14.65 16.89 -17.28
N THR A 104 -14.18 17.80 -16.44
CA THR A 104 -12.77 17.85 -16.00
C THR A 104 -12.68 18.28 -14.53
N ASP A 105 -13.02 17.35 -13.63
CA ASP A 105 -12.97 17.66 -12.20
C ASP A 105 -11.58 17.33 -11.63
N LYS A 106 -10.84 18.38 -11.21
CA LYS A 106 -9.58 18.25 -10.45
C LYS A 106 -9.72 17.33 -9.23
N SER A 107 -10.93 17.17 -8.71
CA SER A 107 -11.22 16.29 -7.57
C SER A 107 -11.02 14.81 -7.89
N GLU A 108 -11.03 14.41 -9.16
CA GLU A 108 -10.73 13.05 -9.58
C GLU A 108 -9.24 12.68 -9.47
N TYR A 109 -8.35 13.69 -9.46
CA TYR A 109 -6.91 13.52 -9.37
C TYR A 109 -6.44 13.71 -7.92
N MET A 110 -6.32 12.62 -7.21
CA MET A 110 -5.94 12.64 -5.80
C MET A 110 -4.42 12.68 -5.65
N PRO A 111 -3.86 13.67 -4.93
CA PRO A 111 -2.43 13.67 -4.65
C PRO A 111 -2.04 12.44 -3.83
N ILE A 112 -0.90 11.86 -4.21
CA ILE A 112 -0.30 10.70 -3.55
C ILE A 112 1.16 10.94 -3.22
N GLU A 113 1.59 10.33 -2.13
CA GLU A 113 2.93 10.43 -1.59
C GLU A 113 3.35 9.07 -1.05
N THR A 114 4.49 8.57 -1.55
CA THR A 114 5.02 7.25 -1.20
C THR A 114 6.52 7.37 -1.05
N GLU A 115 7.05 7.00 0.09
CA GLU A 115 8.48 6.89 0.27
C GLU A 115 8.89 5.41 0.23
N TYR A 116 10.00 5.11 -0.42
CA TYR A 116 10.57 3.77 -0.41
C TYR A 116 12.06 3.76 -0.11
N VAL A 117 12.45 2.73 0.62
CA VAL A 117 13.83 2.47 1.03
C VAL A 117 14.22 1.07 0.58
N PRO A 118 15.27 0.92 -0.26
CA PRO A 118 15.78 -0.40 -0.61
C PRO A 118 16.47 -1.05 0.60
N VAL A 119 16.15 -2.32 0.82
CA VAL A 119 16.72 -3.13 1.91
C VAL A 119 17.81 -4.04 1.37
N VAL A 120 17.50 -4.80 0.31
CA VAL A 120 18.45 -5.70 -0.38
C VAL A 120 18.03 -5.88 -1.82
N SER A 121 19.02 -6.03 -2.72
CA SER A 121 18.81 -6.25 -4.16
C SER A 121 19.85 -7.20 -4.74
N ASN A 122 19.52 -7.86 -5.87
CA ASN A 122 20.46 -8.59 -6.72
C ASN A 122 20.45 -8.08 -8.17
N GLY A 123 19.93 -6.88 -8.41
CA GLY A 123 19.76 -6.32 -9.75
C GLY A 123 18.50 -6.77 -10.48
N ARG A 124 17.98 -7.96 -10.16
CA ARG A 124 16.75 -8.50 -10.75
C ARG A 124 15.51 -8.17 -9.95
N ILE A 125 15.65 -8.20 -8.64
CA ILE A 125 14.61 -7.85 -7.67
C ILE A 125 15.18 -6.98 -6.56
N THR A 126 14.30 -6.20 -5.93
CA THR A 126 14.62 -5.45 -4.72
C THR A 126 13.54 -5.68 -3.66
N LEU A 127 13.95 -5.96 -2.43
CA LEU A 127 13.09 -5.84 -1.24
C LEU A 127 13.07 -4.38 -0.83
N LEU A 128 11.88 -3.80 -0.73
CA LEU A 128 11.69 -2.42 -0.28
C LEU A 128 10.95 -2.39 1.06
N LYS A 129 11.30 -1.43 1.93
CA LYS A 129 10.41 -0.89 2.97
C LYS A 129 9.74 0.36 2.40
N ILE A 130 8.43 0.45 2.52
CA ILE A 130 7.60 1.52 1.98
C ILE A 130 6.95 2.28 3.13
N HIS A 131 7.16 3.58 3.23
CA HIS A 131 6.36 4.46 4.07
C HIS A 131 5.18 5.00 3.24
N LEU A 132 3.98 4.56 3.60
CA LEU A 132 2.75 4.96 2.89
C LEU A 132 2.16 6.22 3.53
N ILE A 133 2.60 7.39 3.09
CA ILE A 133 2.19 8.71 3.62
C ILE A 133 0.72 8.97 3.30
N THR A 134 0.32 8.83 2.05
CA THR A 134 -1.09 8.79 1.65
C THR A 134 -1.55 7.35 1.45
N GLY A 135 -2.82 7.05 1.71
CA GLY A 135 -3.34 5.68 1.65
C GLY A 135 -4.50 5.53 0.66
N ARG A 136 -4.25 5.73 -0.64
CA ARG A 136 -5.26 5.54 -1.67
C ARG A 136 -5.31 4.09 -2.14
N SER A 137 -6.47 3.67 -2.68
CA SER A 137 -6.62 2.30 -3.21
C SER A 137 -5.54 1.98 -4.23
N HIS A 138 -4.91 0.82 -4.12
CA HIS A 138 -3.85 0.31 -4.99
C HIS A 138 -2.62 1.23 -5.13
N GLN A 139 -2.45 2.24 -4.26
CA GLN A 139 -1.43 3.28 -4.43
C GLN A 139 -0.02 2.71 -4.61
N ILE A 140 0.49 1.92 -3.67
CA ILE A 140 1.85 1.33 -3.74
C ILE A 140 2.02 0.56 -5.05
N ARG A 141 1.06 -0.27 -5.40
CA ARG A 141 1.09 -1.16 -6.56
C ARG A 141 1.19 -0.40 -7.87
N ALA A 142 0.28 0.56 -8.07
CA ALA A 142 0.26 1.37 -9.29
C ALA A 142 1.42 2.37 -9.34
N HIS A 143 1.82 2.95 -8.19
CA HIS A 143 2.90 3.94 -8.14
C HIS A 143 4.25 3.28 -8.51
N LEU A 144 4.62 2.16 -7.89
CA LEU A 144 5.85 1.46 -8.22
C LEU A 144 5.85 0.91 -9.66
N ALA A 145 4.71 0.44 -10.16
CA ALA A 145 4.56 0.02 -11.55
C ALA A 145 4.79 1.19 -12.53
N SER A 146 4.31 2.40 -12.20
CA SER A 146 4.53 3.60 -13.03
C SER A 146 5.99 4.05 -13.07
N LEU A 147 6.79 3.62 -12.10
CA LEU A 147 8.24 3.84 -12.02
C LEU A 147 9.05 2.70 -12.66
N SER A 148 8.39 1.77 -13.36
CA SER A 148 8.99 0.58 -13.97
C SER A 148 9.50 -0.48 -12.98
N HIS A 149 9.05 -0.40 -11.74
CA HIS A 149 9.34 -1.37 -10.68
C HIS A 149 8.07 -2.06 -10.17
N PRO A 150 7.34 -2.82 -11.02
CA PRO A 150 6.12 -3.48 -10.58
C PRO A 150 6.40 -4.55 -9.51
N LEU A 151 5.40 -4.78 -8.65
CA LEU A 151 5.48 -5.81 -7.62
C LEU A 151 5.46 -7.21 -8.23
N ALA A 152 6.24 -8.10 -7.65
CA ALA A 152 6.17 -9.52 -7.95
C ALA A 152 4.77 -10.08 -7.58
N GLY A 153 4.19 -10.89 -8.47
CA GLY A 153 2.88 -11.51 -8.27
C GLY A 153 1.68 -10.55 -8.43
N ASP A 154 1.89 -9.31 -8.86
CA ASP A 154 0.79 -8.38 -9.13
C ASP A 154 0.27 -8.53 -10.56
N TYR A 155 -0.80 -9.30 -10.73
CA TYR A 155 -1.42 -9.53 -12.05
C TYR A 155 -2.24 -8.35 -12.58
N LYS A 156 -2.42 -7.29 -11.77
CA LYS A 156 -3.18 -6.11 -12.19
C LYS A 156 -2.28 -4.98 -12.72
N TYR A 157 -1.16 -4.73 -12.08
CA TYR A 157 -0.22 -3.66 -12.41
C TYR A 157 1.17 -4.19 -12.77
N GLY A 158 1.39 -5.48 -12.61
CA GLY A 158 2.69 -6.12 -12.77
C GLY A 158 3.06 -6.46 -14.20
N ASP A 159 4.24 -7.04 -14.32
CA ASP A 159 4.79 -7.56 -15.57
C ASP A 159 4.44 -9.06 -15.69
N ALA A 160 3.85 -9.44 -16.82
CA ALA A 160 3.34 -10.80 -17.01
C ALA A 160 4.45 -11.87 -16.98
N SER A 161 5.57 -11.63 -17.66
CA SER A 161 6.70 -12.57 -17.72
C SER A 161 7.41 -12.71 -16.37
N PHE A 162 7.56 -11.59 -15.67
CA PHE A 162 8.10 -11.56 -14.32
C PHE A 162 7.20 -12.31 -13.34
N ASN A 163 5.90 -12.10 -13.40
CA ASN A 163 4.94 -12.81 -12.55
C ASN A 163 4.89 -14.31 -12.84
N GLN A 164 5.00 -14.69 -14.14
CA GLN A 164 5.04 -16.11 -14.51
C GLN A 164 6.26 -16.80 -13.90
N TYR A 165 7.45 -16.19 -13.97
CA TYR A 165 8.65 -16.71 -13.34
C TYR A 165 8.45 -16.93 -11.81
N PHE A 166 7.83 -15.99 -11.13
CA PHE A 166 7.55 -16.09 -9.70
C PHE A 166 6.50 -17.14 -9.37
N ALA A 167 5.49 -17.30 -10.24
CA ALA A 167 4.47 -18.33 -10.09
C ALA A 167 5.07 -19.73 -10.23
N ASP A 168 5.93 -19.95 -11.23
CA ASP A 168 6.53 -21.25 -11.52
C ASP A 168 7.57 -21.64 -10.46
N LYS A 169 8.43 -20.70 -10.07
CA LYS A 169 9.55 -20.98 -9.16
C LYS A 169 9.16 -20.98 -7.69
N TYR A 170 8.26 -20.08 -7.28
CA TYR A 170 7.94 -19.81 -5.87
C TYR A 170 6.47 -20.02 -5.53
N PHE A 171 5.64 -20.45 -6.49
CA PHE A 171 4.18 -20.54 -6.33
C PHE A 171 3.54 -19.19 -5.93
N CYS A 172 4.17 -18.09 -6.29
CA CYS A 172 3.71 -16.74 -5.97
C CYS A 172 2.61 -16.32 -6.93
N ARG A 173 1.35 -16.39 -6.48
CA ARG A 173 0.16 -16.05 -7.27
C ARG A 173 -0.52 -14.75 -6.85
N ASN A 174 0.03 -14.06 -5.88
CA ASN A 174 -0.50 -12.82 -5.33
C ASN A 174 0.61 -11.78 -5.21
N GLN A 175 0.24 -10.50 -5.23
CA GLN A 175 1.21 -9.42 -5.06
C GLN A 175 2.03 -9.59 -3.77
N MET A 176 3.33 -9.55 -3.89
CA MET A 176 4.24 -9.55 -2.74
C MET A 176 4.25 -8.18 -2.09
N LEU A 177 3.18 -7.90 -1.35
CA LEU A 177 2.93 -6.68 -0.59
C LEU A 177 2.38 -7.07 0.79
N HIS A 178 3.00 -6.55 1.83
CA HIS A 178 2.66 -6.87 3.21
C HIS A 178 2.67 -5.61 4.07
N SER A 179 1.58 -5.35 4.80
CA SER A 179 1.48 -4.28 5.80
C SER A 179 2.29 -4.69 7.02
N TYR A 180 3.53 -4.21 7.06
CA TYR A 180 4.56 -4.70 7.98
C TYR A 180 4.50 -4.05 9.34
N GLU A 181 4.28 -2.71 9.38
CA GLU A 181 4.39 -1.95 10.62
C GLU A 181 3.37 -0.81 10.65
N ILE A 182 2.80 -0.57 11.82
CA ILE A 182 1.97 0.61 12.15
C ILE A 182 2.53 1.25 13.41
N ASP A 183 2.79 2.56 13.32
CA ASP A 183 3.23 3.38 14.43
C ASP A 183 2.25 4.55 14.64
N ILE A 184 1.74 4.68 15.88
CA ILE A 184 0.80 5.74 16.30
C ILE A 184 1.39 6.39 17.55
N PRO A 185 2.29 7.38 17.39
CA PRO A 185 3.03 7.97 18.50
C PRO A 185 2.12 8.53 19.60
N ASP A 186 1.04 9.23 19.23
CA ASP A 186 0.09 9.85 20.17
C ASP A 186 -0.65 8.82 21.04
N MET A 187 -0.68 7.56 20.64
CA MET A 187 -1.28 6.46 21.39
C MET A 187 -0.23 5.55 22.04
N ASN A 188 1.05 5.83 21.84
CA ASN A 188 2.18 4.96 22.23
C ASN A 188 1.99 3.52 21.73
N ILE A 189 1.54 3.39 20.47
CA ILE A 189 1.33 2.11 19.79
C ILE A 189 2.37 1.99 18.69
N HIS A 190 3.25 1.01 18.82
CA HIS A 190 4.18 0.60 17.78
C HIS A 190 4.07 -0.91 17.62
N VAL A 191 3.69 -1.37 16.43
CA VAL A 191 3.43 -2.79 16.15
C VAL A 191 4.03 -3.15 14.80
N HIS A 192 4.78 -4.22 14.74
CA HIS A 192 5.23 -4.82 13.50
C HIS A 192 4.91 -6.32 13.45
N THR A 193 4.98 -6.91 12.27
CA THR A 193 4.80 -8.34 12.04
C THR A 193 6.14 -8.98 11.70
N ASP A 194 6.21 -10.30 11.76
CA ASP A 194 7.30 -11.04 11.12
C ASP A 194 7.24 -10.89 9.59
N ILE A 195 8.40 -11.07 8.93
CA ILE A 195 8.48 -11.17 7.48
C ILE A 195 7.76 -12.47 7.05
N PRO A 196 6.78 -12.41 6.15
CA PRO A 196 6.05 -13.61 5.73
C PRO A 196 6.98 -14.68 5.12
N ALA A 197 6.69 -15.95 5.40
CA ALA A 197 7.47 -17.08 4.90
C ALA A 197 7.60 -17.08 3.36
N SER A 198 6.59 -16.58 2.63
CA SER A 198 6.63 -16.43 1.17
C SER A 198 7.71 -15.44 0.72
N PHE A 199 7.91 -14.33 1.45
CA PHE A 199 9.00 -13.38 1.18
C PHE A 199 10.36 -14.02 1.46
N ILE A 200 10.52 -14.66 2.62
CA ILE A 200 11.77 -15.36 2.99
C ILE A 200 12.12 -16.42 1.94
N ASN A 201 11.14 -17.19 1.47
CA ASN A 201 11.34 -18.20 0.43
C ASN A 201 11.87 -17.60 -0.88
N VAL A 202 11.28 -16.50 -1.34
CA VAL A 202 11.75 -15.77 -2.52
C VAL A 202 13.15 -15.20 -2.31
N LEU A 203 13.41 -14.50 -1.20
CA LEU A 203 14.71 -13.90 -0.92
C LEU A 203 15.83 -14.94 -0.82
N LYS A 204 15.55 -16.11 -0.22
CA LYS A 204 16.48 -17.25 -0.20
C LYS A 204 16.72 -17.83 -1.60
N GLY A 205 15.66 -18.04 -2.37
CA GLY A 205 15.74 -18.59 -3.73
C GLY A 205 16.41 -17.66 -4.73
N GLU A 206 16.37 -16.34 -4.48
CA GLU A 206 17.09 -15.31 -5.24
C GLU A 206 18.46 -14.96 -4.63
N GLN A 207 18.90 -15.70 -3.61
CA GLN A 207 20.21 -15.63 -2.95
C GLN A 207 20.54 -14.26 -2.32
N ILE A 208 19.51 -13.54 -1.84
CA ILE A 208 19.66 -12.22 -1.20
C ILE A 208 19.14 -12.20 0.25
N TRP A 209 18.70 -13.35 0.77
CA TRP A 209 18.32 -13.45 2.18
C TRP A 209 19.55 -13.34 3.09
N GLN A 210 19.46 -12.44 4.08
CA GLN A 210 20.45 -12.27 5.16
C GLN A 210 19.72 -12.29 6.50
N PRO A 211 20.28 -12.93 7.54
CA PRO A 211 19.65 -12.98 8.87
C PRO A 211 19.39 -11.60 9.48
N GLY A 212 20.18 -10.59 9.18
CA GLY A 212 20.03 -9.21 9.66
C GLY A 212 18.96 -8.38 8.92
N ILE A 213 18.22 -8.92 7.96
CA ILE A 213 17.15 -8.16 7.28
C ILE A 213 16.05 -7.69 8.25
N PRO A 214 15.58 -8.48 9.23
CA PRO A 214 14.58 -8.01 10.19
C PRO A 214 15.05 -6.76 10.95
N GLU A 215 16.28 -6.76 11.48
CA GLU A 215 16.87 -5.65 12.22
C GLU A 215 17.03 -4.40 11.35
N VAL A 216 17.39 -4.58 10.06
CA VAL A 216 17.45 -3.48 9.10
C VAL A 216 16.05 -2.89 8.86
N LEU A 217 15.02 -3.74 8.71
CA LEU A 217 13.65 -3.27 8.53
C LEU A 217 13.14 -2.49 9.74
N GLU A 218 13.46 -2.92 10.95
CA GLU A 218 13.08 -2.23 12.18
C GLU A 218 13.82 -0.88 12.34
N ALA A 219 15.07 -0.78 11.92
CA ALA A 219 15.87 0.44 12.01
C ALA A 219 15.52 1.52 10.97
N LEU A 220 14.81 1.17 9.90
CA LEU A 220 14.45 2.09 8.82
C LEU A 220 13.14 2.83 9.14
N HIS A 221 13.24 4.09 9.56
CA HIS A 221 12.10 5.01 9.77
C HIS A 221 12.20 6.25 8.89
#